data_f775d7d9c2ecb86ca21de6e7b5d2a07e
#
_entry.id   f775d7d9c2ecb86ca21de6e7b5d2a07e
#
_cell.length_a   1.000
_cell.length_b   1.000
_cell.length_c   1.000
_cell.angle_alpha   90.00
_cell.angle_beta   90.00
_cell.angle_gamma   90.00
#
_symmetry.space_group_name_H-M   'P 1'
#
loop_
_entity.id
_entity.type
_entity.pdbx_description
1 polymer ?
#
loop_
_entity_poly.entity_id
_entity_poly.type
_entity_poly.pdbx_seq_one_letter_code
_entity_poly.pdbx_strand_id
1 'polypeptide(L)'
;MPRVLRISPRIYPDGLPAPRNMFATAAILLTIMMAVLDGTIVNVALPAIANDQGVTPAHAIWVVTAYQLAIVVALLPLSALGEAIGFRKVNLCGIALFGVASALCAMAPTIELLTAARVLQGLGAAAIMSINAAIMRHVFPQAKLGQAIGWIAMTVSVSAAAGPTIASAILAVGSWHWLFLINLPISALAIVIGFFSLPFNAPSRARFDYISAILNVLTFGGLVAALGNVGIESDPLLIAAQFATSLIAGVFLVRRQLSRPRPMLPLDLLRLPVFACSIASSVAGFCAMMIAFVTMPFYFHDVLGYSATMTGLLMTPWPLAAAVIAPLAGKLADSYSPVRLTGIGMGLFAAGLYGITLAADSDGYGAIVATLALCGAGFGLFQAPNNRLMLTSAPRDRSGGASGLLSTARLTGQSIGAALAAILIGTRGMFDLQTIMLVASGSALLSALICEGRRHALRTGLIASNV
;
A
#
# COMPACT_ATOMS: atom_id res chain seq x y z
N MET A 1 29.90 -3.43 32.36
CA MET A 1 28.86 -2.85 31.50
C MET A 1 29.40 -2.76 30.08
N PRO A 2 28.80 -3.41 29.11
CA PRO A 2 29.34 -3.45 27.77
C PRO A 2 29.26 -2.08 27.08
N ARG A 3 30.32 -1.71 26.36
CA ARG A 3 30.51 -0.46 25.61
C ARG A 3 29.53 -0.24 24.42
N VAL A 4 28.43 -1.01 24.35
CA VAL A 4 27.51 -1.09 23.20
C VAL A 4 26.56 0.11 23.11
N LEU A 5 26.45 0.95 24.13
CA LEU A 5 25.36 1.95 24.23
C LEU A 5 25.79 3.42 24.16
N ARG A 6 27.02 3.75 23.75
CA ARG A 6 27.34 5.15 23.43
C ARG A 6 26.77 5.52 22.08
N ILE A 7 25.68 6.29 22.06
CA ILE A 7 25.09 6.97 20.91
C ILE A 7 26.12 7.98 20.39
N SER A 8 27.06 7.53 19.57
CA SER A 8 28.02 8.42 18.94
C SER A 8 27.49 8.83 17.57
N PRO A 9 27.58 10.11 17.17
CA PRO A 9 27.16 10.60 15.85
C PRO A 9 28.13 10.18 14.74
N ARG A 10 28.73 8.99 14.82
CA ARG A 10 29.65 8.49 13.79
C ARG A 10 28.86 8.08 12.54
N ILE A 11 29.24 8.66 11.43
CA ILE A 11 28.83 8.22 10.08
C ILE A 11 29.70 7.02 9.74
N TYR A 12 29.07 5.92 9.37
CA TYR A 12 29.76 4.69 8.93
C TYR A 12 29.65 4.58 7.41
N PRO A 13 30.77 4.80 6.65
CA PRO A 13 30.73 4.79 5.18
C PRO A 13 30.29 3.43 4.60
N ASP A 14 30.67 2.33 5.24
CA ASP A 14 30.42 0.96 4.80
C ASP A 14 29.34 0.22 5.62
N GLY A 15 28.38 0.96 6.18
CA GLY A 15 27.31 0.36 6.98
C GLY A 15 27.66 0.18 8.45
N LEU A 16 26.67 -0.22 9.26
CA LEU A 16 26.83 -0.37 10.70
C LEU A 16 27.58 -1.67 11.04
N PRO A 17 28.44 -1.64 12.10
CA PRO A 17 29.07 -2.87 12.58
C PRO A 17 28.05 -3.81 13.25
N ALA A 18 28.36 -5.13 13.24
CA ALA A 18 27.63 -6.11 14.04
C ALA A 18 27.87 -5.87 15.55
N PRO A 19 26.88 -6.10 16.43
CA PRO A 19 25.51 -6.55 16.16
C PRO A 19 24.51 -5.40 15.88
N ARG A 20 24.96 -4.15 15.85
CA ARG A 20 24.10 -2.97 15.69
C ARG A 20 23.30 -2.97 14.39
N ASN A 21 23.90 -3.45 13.29
CA ASN A 21 23.21 -3.60 12.01
C ASN A 21 22.03 -4.58 12.09
N MET A 22 22.15 -5.67 12.85
CA MET A 22 21.06 -6.65 13.05
C MET A 22 19.88 -6.03 13.80
N PHE A 23 20.15 -5.29 14.90
CA PHE A 23 19.11 -4.60 15.64
C PHE A 23 18.44 -3.49 14.83
N ALA A 24 19.22 -2.71 14.06
CA ALA A 24 18.66 -1.70 13.17
C ALA A 24 17.76 -2.33 12.09
N THR A 25 18.18 -3.45 11.52
CA THR A 25 17.37 -4.22 10.55
C THR A 25 16.10 -4.74 11.20
N ALA A 26 16.20 -5.35 12.37
CA ALA A 26 15.03 -5.86 13.09
C ALA A 26 14.02 -4.75 13.40
N ALA A 27 14.48 -3.57 13.84
CA ALA A 27 13.60 -2.41 14.07
C ALA A 27 12.87 -1.98 12.79
N ILE A 28 13.58 -1.91 11.65
CA ILE A 28 13.00 -1.52 10.37
C ILE A 28 11.97 -2.56 9.89
N LEU A 29 12.33 -3.84 9.92
CA LEU A 29 11.43 -4.91 9.47
C LEU A 29 10.20 -5.02 10.37
N LEU A 30 10.35 -4.85 11.69
CA LEU A 30 9.25 -4.85 12.65
C LEU A 30 8.25 -3.71 12.37
N THR A 31 8.74 -2.51 12.06
CA THR A 31 7.89 -1.35 11.75
C THR A 31 7.20 -1.48 10.39
N ILE A 32 7.86 -2.07 9.40
CA ILE A 32 7.24 -2.40 8.10
C ILE A 32 6.13 -3.44 8.30
N MET A 33 6.43 -4.51 9.03
CA MET A 33 5.46 -5.55 9.36
C MET A 33 4.22 -4.94 10.02
N MET A 34 4.41 -4.11 11.04
CA MET A 34 3.33 -3.44 11.76
C MET A 34 2.46 -2.60 10.82
N ALA A 35 3.06 -1.72 10.01
CA ALA A 35 2.30 -0.84 9.11
C ALA A 35 1.55 -1.62 8.00
N VAL A 36 2.14 -2.70 7.47
CA VAL A 36 1.51 -3.52 6.42
C VAL A 36 0.41 -4.41 7.00
N LEU A 37 0.66 -5.05 8.14
CA LEU A 37 -0.35 -5.85 8.84
C LEU A 37 -1.57 -5.00 9.17
N ASP A 38 -1.38 -3.84 9.79
CA ASP A 38 -2.47 -2.93 10.16
C ASP A 38 -3.33 -2.54 8.94
N GLY A 39 -2.71 -2.30 7.78
CA GLY A 39 -3.41 -2.00 6.53
C GLY A 39 -4.23 -3.17 5.96
N THR A 40 -3.96 -4.41 6.38
CA THR A 40 -4.65 -5.61 5.87
C THR A 40 -5.62 -6.22 6.86
N ILE A 41 -5.28 -6.20 8.16
CA ILE A 41 -6.10 -6.76 9.25
C ILE A 41 -7.47 -6.08 9.32
N VAL A 42 -7.50 -4.75 9.21
CA VAL A 42 -8.73 -3.95 9.36
C VAL A 42 -9.75 -4.25 8.27
N ASN A 43 -9.34 -4.64 7.06
CA ASN A 43 -10.28 -5.02 5.99
C ASN A 43 -11.21 -6.17 6.40
N VAL A 44 -10.67 -7.18 7.08
CA VAL A 44 -11.46 -8.33 7.56
C VAL A 44 -12.41 -7.94 8.69
N ALA A 45 -12.04 -6.92 9.47
CA ALA A 45 -12.83 -6.45 10.60
C ALA A 45 -13.91 -5.42 10.23
N LEU A 46 -13.93 -4.91 8.98
CA LEU A 46 -14.87 -3.87 8.55
C LEU A 46 -16.34 -4.21 8.87
N PRO A 47 -16.85 -5.44 8.61
CA PRO A 47 -18.21 -5.79 8.99
C PRO A 47 -18.48 -5.71 10.50
N ALA A 48 -17.52 -6.19 11.31
CA ALA A 48 -17.62 -6.13 12.77
C ALA A 48 -17.61 -4.68 13.28
N ILE A 49 -16.77 -3.82 12.70
CA ILE A 49 -16.72 -2.39 13.01
C ILE A 49 -18.05 -1.71 12.60
N ALA A 50 -18.57 -2.01 11.40
CA ALA A 50 -19.82 -1.43 10.91
C ALA A 50 -21.00 -1.77 11.84
N ASN A 51 -21.10 -3.04 12.24
CA ASN A 51 -22.14 -3.51 13.14
C ASN A 51 -22.04 -2.91 14.54
N ASP A 52 -20.85 -2.86 15.13
CA ASP A 52 -20.61 -2.31 16.46
C ASP A 52 -20.91 -0.80 16.53
N GLN A 53 -20.52 -0.07 15.48
CA GLN A 53 -20.70 1.38 15.37
C GLN A 53 -22.08 1.77 14.79
N GLY A 54 -22.91 0.82 14.36
CA GLY A 54 -24.25 1.07 13.80
C GLY A 54 -24.24 1.87 12.51
N VAL A 55 -23.20 1.71 11.66
CA VAL A 55 -23.03 2.47 10.42
C VAL A 55 -23.14 1.57 9.18
N THR A 56 -23.40 2.19 8.02
CA THR A 56 -23.43 1.47 6.76
C THR A 56 -22.04 0.97 6.35
N PRO A 57 -21.95 -0.11 5.55
CA PRO A 57 -20.67 -0.59 5.01
C PRO A 57 -19.87 0.50 4.29
N ALA A 58 -20.55 1.37 3.53
CA ALA A 58 -19.92 2.48 2.82
C ALA A 58 -19.20 3.46 3.78
N HIS A 59 -19.80 3.76 4.93
CA HIS A 59 -19.16 4.58 5.97
C HIS A 59 -17.99 3.86 6.64
N ALA A 60 -18.12 2.57 6.93
CA ALA A 60 -17.05 1.79 7.56
C ALA A 60 -15.78 1.70 6.68
N ILE A 61 -15.93 1.67 5.35
CA ILE A 61 -14.81 1.65 4.40
C ILE A 61 -13.89 2.87 4.55
N TRP A 62 -14.40 4.01 5.05
CA TRP A 62 -13.59 5.18 5.34
C TRP A 62 -12.48 4.93 6.36
N VAL A 63 -12.66 3.98 7.27
CA VAL A 63 -11.61 3.57 8.23
C VAL A 63 -10.34 3.08 7.51
N VAL A 64 -10.51 2.35 6.40
CA VAL A 64 -9.40 1.88 5.56
C VAL A 64 -8.93 2.96 4.59
N THR A 65 -9.88 3.63 3.93
CA THR A 65 -9.58 4.66 2.91
C THR A 65 -8.80 5.84 3.51
N ALA A 66 -9.20 6.32 4.69
CA ALA A 66 -8.53 7.43 5.37
C ALA A 66 -7.08 7.11 5.75
N TYR A 67 -6.82 5.90 6.23
CA TYR A 67 -5.47 5.42 6.51
C TYR A 67 -4.60 5.40 5.25
N GLN A 68 -5.08 4.78 4.18
CA GLN A 68 -4.34 4.67 2.92
C GLN A 68 -4.11 6.04 2.28
N LEU A 69 -5.13 6.91 2.30
CA LEU A 69 -5.03 8.26 1.79
C LEU A 69 -3.95 9.06 2.55
N ALA A 70 -3.96 9.00 3.88
CA ALA A 70 -2.95 9.65 4.69
C ALA A 70 -1.53 9.19 4.33
N ILE A 71 -1.34 7.89 4.05
CA ILE A 71 -0.06 7.36 3.59
C ILE A 71 0.32 7.95 2.23
N VAL A 72 -0.58 7.89 1.23
CA VAL A 72 -0.31 8.41 -0.13
C VAL A 72 0.11 9.87 -0.10
N VAL A 73 -0.66 10.67 0.62
CA VAL A 73 -0.47 12.12 0.72
C VAL A 73 0.84 12.47 1.43
N ALA A 74 1.21 11.73 2.48
CA ALA A 74 2.34 12.07 3.33
C ALA A 74 3.66 11.38 2.95
N LEU A 75 3.63 10.30 2.16
CA LEU A 75 4.80 9.47 1.87
C LEU A 75 5.96 10.26 1.27
N LEU A 76 5.71 11.04 0.24
CA LEU A 76 6.75 11.85 -0.42
C LEU A 76 7.18 13.07 0.41
N PRO A 77 6.26 13.86 1.00
CA PRO A 77 6.64 14.91 1.94
C PRO A 77 7.48 14.41 3.11
N LEU A 78 7.14 13.29 3.73
CA LEU A 78 7.89 12.75 4.87
C LEU A 78 9.23 12.16 4.46
N SER A 79 9.37 11.63 3.23
CA SER A 79 10.67 11.27 2.66
C SER A 79 11.59 12.49 2.55
N ALA A 80 11.10 13.58 1.96
CA ALA A 80 11.83 14.84 1.85
C ALA A 80 12.15 15.47 3.23
N LEU A 81 11.22 15.37 4.18
CA LEU A 81 11.45 15.79 5.57
C LEU A 81 12.57 14.96 6.23
N GLY A 82 12.59 13.65 5.97
CA GLY A 82 13.65 12.75 6.46
C GLY A 82 15.03 13.13 5.95
N GLU A 83 15.14 13.57 4.70
CA GLU A 83 16.38 14.14 4.16
C GLU A 83 16.77 15.47 4.85
N ALA A 84 15.81 16.34 5.14
CA ALA A 84 16.04 17.65 5.72
C ALA A 84 16.41 17.62 7.20
N ILE A 85 15.75 16.81 8.03
CA ILE A 85 15.92 16.81 9.50
C ILE A 85 16.56 15.52 10.06
N GLY A 86 16.74 14.51 9.21
CA GLY A 86 17.35 13.22 9.53
C GLY A 86 16.33 12.07 9.58
N PHE A 87 16.65 10.97 8.88
CA PHE A 87 15.78 9.79 8.75
C PHE A 87 15.43 9.15 10.09
N ARG A 88 16.41 9.03 11.00
CA ARG A 88 16.18 8.47 12.33
C ARG A 88 15.10 9.21 13.12
N LYS A 89 15.12 10.55 13.09
CA LYS A 89 14.12 11.36 13.83
C LYS A 89 12.73 11.13 13.25
N VAL A 90 12.60 11.20 11.93
CA VAL A 90 11.29 11.00 11.27
C VAL A 90 10.77 9.59 11.50
N ASN A 91 11.64 8.56 11.47
CA ASN A 91 11.24 7.18 11.75
C ASN A 91 10.71 7.02 13.18
N LEU A 92 11.48 7.45 14.20
CA LEU A 92 11.08 7.30 15.59
C LEU A 92 9.80 8.10 15.93
N CYS A 93 9.68 9.33 15.40
CA CYS A 93 8.44 10.11 15.54
C CYS A 93 7.27 9.41 14.83
N GLY A 94 7.51 8.82 13.65
CA GLY A 94 6.51 8.05 12.92
C GLY A 94 6.01 6.83 13.70
N ILE A 95 6.92 6.07 14.32
CA ILE A 95 6.56 4.92 15.16
C ILE A 95 5.76 5.37 16.39
N ALA A 96 6.19 6.44 17.05
CA ALA A 96 5.49 6.98 18.21
C ALA A 96 4.07 7.47 17.83
N LEU A 97 3.95 8.22 16.72
CA LEU A 97 2.66 8.67 16.21
C LEU A 97 1.75 7.48 15.85
N PHE A 98 2.30 6.45 15.19
CA PHE A 98 1.55 5.24 14.83
C PHE A 98 1.03 4.51 16.08
N GLY A 99 1.86 4.34 17.12
CA GLY A 99 1.46 3.71 18.37
C GLY A 99 0.38 4.49 19.12
N VAL A 100 0.56 5.82 19.27
CA VAL A 100 -0.45 6.69 19.89
C VAL A 100 -1.76 6.66 19.11
N ALA A 101 -1.70 6.79 17.79
CA ALA A 101 -2.89 6.74 16.93
C ALA A 101 -3.58 5.35 16.99
N SER A 102 -2.82 4.26 17.13
CA SER A 102 -3.39 2.93 17.34
C SER A 102 -4.17 2.84 18.66
N ALA A 103 -3.66 3.45 19.75
CA ALA A 103 -4.41 3.55 20.99
C ALA A 103 -5.70 4.37 20.82
N LEU A 104 -5.64 5.50 20.10
CA LEU A 104 -6.83 6.32 19.79
C LEU A 104 -7.84 5.54 18.95
N CYS A 105 -7.39 4.75 17.96
CA CYS A 105 -8.27 3.87 17.18
C CYS A 105 -8.98 2.85 18.07
N ALA A 106 -8.25 2.22 19.00
CA ALA A 106 -8.81 1.24 19.92
C ALA A 106 -9.80 1.86 20.94
N MET A 107 -9.70 3.15 21.21
CA MET A 107 -10.57 3.87 22.17
C MET A 107 -11.65 4.69 21.50
N ALA A 108 -11.77 4.66 20.17
CA ALA A 108 -12.67 5.52 19.42
C ALA A 108 -14.14 5.14 19.66
N PRO A 109 -14.97 6.02 20.23
CA PRO A 109 -16.37 5.73 20.53
C PRO A 109 -17.28 5.90 19.30
N THR A 110 -16.82 6.57 18.23
CA THR A 110 -17.59 6.80 17.00
C THR A 110 -16.73 6.55 15.77
N ILE A 111 -17.39 6.28 14.64
CA ILE A 111 -16.71 6.02 13.36
C ILE A 111 -15.91 7.22 12.86
N GLU A 112 -16.37 8.45 13.15
CA GLU A 112 -15.68 9.68 12.77
C GLU A 112 -14.35 9.83 13.52
N LEU A 113 -14.37 9.56 14.84
CA LEU A 113 -13.16 9.60 15.66
C LEU A 113 -12.20 8.46 15.29
N LEU A 114 -12.74 7.27 15.00
CA LEU A 114 -11.95 6.16 14.48
C LEU A 114 -11.28 6.56 13.15
N THR A 115 -12.03 7.13 12.23
CA THR A 115 -11.52 7.59 10.92
C THR A 115 -10.47 8.68 11.09
N ALA A 116 -10.68 9.65 11.98
CA ALA A 116 -9.69 10.69 12.30
C ALA A 116 -8.40 10.09 12.92
N ALA A 117 -8.53 9.14 13.82
CA ALA A 117 -7.40 8.41 14.39
C ALA A 117 -6.65 7.60 13.33
N ARG A 118 -7.37 7.01 12.35
CA ARG A 118 -6.78 6.33 11.18
C ARG A 118 -5.96 7.26 10.28
N VAL A 119 -6.38 8.53 10.12
CA VAL A 119 -5.55 9.53 9.42
C VAL A 119 -4.23 9.73 10.16
N LEU A 120 -4.25 9.92 11.48
CA LEU A 120 -3.03 10.08 12.28
C LEU A 120 -2.13 8.83 12.20
N GLN A 121 -2.74 7.65 12.26
CA GLN A 121 -2.03 6.37 12.14
C GLN A 121 -1.39 6.22 10.76
N GLY A 122 -2.10 6.62 9.69
CA GLY A 122 -1.59 6.66 8.33
C GLY A 122 -0.40 7.63 8.14
N LEU A 123 -0.41 8.78 8.80
CA LEU A 123 0.74 9.69 8.82
C LEU A 123 1.96 9.05 9.49
N GLY A 124 1.75 8.32 10.60
CA GLY A 124 2.80 7.53 11.25
C GLY A 124 3.36 6.44 10.32
N ALA A 125 2.48 5.68 9.66
CA ALA A 125 2.85 4.66 8.67
C ALA A 125 3.63 5.26 7.48
N ALA A 126 3.20 6.41 6.97
CA ALA A 126 3.90 7.13 5.90
C ALA A 126 5.32 7.53 6.30
N ALA A 127 5.51 8.03 7.53
CA ALA A 127 6.82 8.37 8.07
C ALA A 127 7.74 7.15 8.14
N ILE A 128 7.20 5.99 8.55
CA ILE A 128 7.92 4.72 8.57
C ILE A 128 8.28 4.28 7.14
N MET A 129 7.28 4.16 6.27
CA MET A 129 7.44 3.53 4.95
C MET A 129 8.29 4.36 3.99
N SER A 130 8.22 5.69 4.05
CA SER A 130 8.90 6.60 3.13
C SER A 130 10.43 6.56 3.22
N ILE A 131 10.97 6.18 4.37
CA ILE A 131 12.41 6.30 4.66
C ILE A 131 13.12 4.96 4.93
N ASN A 132 12.39 3.85 4.97
CA ASN A 132 12.96 2.54 5.30
C ASN A 132 14.10 2.14 4.34
N ALA A 133 13.91 2.31 3.03
CA ALA A 133 14.96 2.02 2.05
C ALA A 133 16.18 2.95 2.20
N ALA A 134 15.96 4.22 2.57
CA ALA A 134 17.03 5.17 2.83
C ALA A 134 17.82 4.79 4.08
N ILE A 135 17.16 4.39 5.17
CA ILE A 135 17.84 3.93 6.38
C ILE A 135 18.64 2.65 6.10
N MET A 136 18.09 1.69 5.33
CA MET A 136 18.80 0.45 4.96
C MET A 136 20.10 0.72 4.22
N ARG A 137 20.19 1.77 3.40
CA ARG A 137 21.44 2.20 2.73
C ARG A 137 22.53 2.65 3.72
N HIS A 138 22.14 3.12 4.89
CA HIS A 138 23.08 3.50 5.97
C HIS A 138 23.39 2.34 6.91
N VAL A 139 22.57 1.28 6.90
CA VAL A 139 22.76 0.08 7.73
C VAL A 139 23.67 -0.93 7.05
N PHE A 140 23.56 -1.09 5.73
CA PHE A 140 24.29 -2.11 4.96
C PHE A 140 25.27 -1.51 3.96
N PRO A 141 26.44 -2.22 3.73
CA PRO A 141 27.33 -1.92 2.61
C PRO A 141 26.61 -2.04 1.27
N GLN A 142 27.06 -1.30 0.25
CA GLN A 142 26.47 -1.33 -1.08
C GLN A 142 26.37 -2.76 -1.66
N ALA A 143 27.36 -3.60 -1.42
CA ALA A 143 27.39 -4.99 -1.89
C ALA A 143 26.25 -5.86 -1.33
N LYS A 144 25.71 -5.53 -0.15
CA LYS A 144 24.63 -6.27 0.51
C LYS A 144 23.28 -5.56 0.47
N LEU A 145 23.20 -4.40 -0.16
CA LEU A 145 21.98 -3.60 -0.21
C LEU A 145 20.82 -4.31 -0.91
N GLY A 146 21.12 -5.07 -1.97
CA GLY A 146 20.11 -5.88 -2.67
C GLY A 146 19.44 -6.91 -1.75
N GLN A 147 20.23 -7.57 -0.89
CA GLN A 147 19.72 -8.50 0.11
C GLN A 147 18.83 -7.79 1.15
N ALA A 148 19.26 -6.62 1.62
CA ALA A 148 18.49 -5.83 2.59
C ALA A 148 17.13 -5.37 2.03
N ILE A 149 17.09 -4.94 0.76
CA ILE A 149 15.84 -4.60 0.05
C ILE A 149 14.97 -5.85 -0.14
N GLY A 150 15.59 -7.01 -0.41
CA GLY A 150 14.89 -8.29 -0.47
C GLY A 150 14.19 -8.65 0.84
N TRP A 151 14.80 -8.41 2.00
CA TRP A 151 14.16 -8.59 3.31
C TRP A 151 12.96 -7.66 3.52
N ILE A 152 13.05 -6.39 3.08
CA ILE A 152 11.90 -5.47 3.10
C ILE A 152 10.75 -6.05 2.27
N ALA A 153 11.02 -6.45 1.04
CA ALA A 153 9.99 -7.00 0.15
C ALA A 153 9.37 -8.28 0.71
N MET A 154 10.18 -9.18 1.27
CA MET A 154 9.72 -10.39 1.94
C MET A 154 8.82 -10.07 3.14
N THR A 155 9.23 -9.13 3.99
CA THR A 155 8.44 -8.69 5.16
C THR A 155 7.08 -8.13 4.73
N VAL A 156 7.05 -7.27 3.70
CA VAL A 156 5.79 -6.74 3.15
C VAL A 156 4.88 -7.87 2.68
N SER A 157 5.42 -8.83 1.91
CA SER A 157 4.63 -9.93 1.36
C SER A 157 4.10 -10.87 2.44
N VAL A 158 4.95 -11.27 3.39
CA VAL A 158 4.55 -12.14 4.51
C VAL A 158 3.52 -11.45 5.39
N SER A 159 3.71 -10.17 5.71
CA SER A 159 2.77 -9.40 6.52
C SER A 159 1.40 -9.27 5.85
N ALA A 160 1.39 -8.96 4.55
CA ALA A 160 0.15 -8.89 3.79
C ALA A 160 -0.59 -10.24 3.74
N ALA A 161 0.16 -11.33 3.60
CA ALA A 161 -0.40 -12.69 3.59
C ALA A 161 -0.94 -13.12 4.95
N ALA A 162 -0.26 -12.74 6.04
CA ALA A 162 -0.66 -13.11 7.40
C ALA A 162 -1.86 -12.28 7.92
N GLY A 163 -2.11 -11.10 7.35
CA GLY A 163 -3.14 -10.17 7.82
C GLY A 163 -4.52 -10.80 8.05
N PRO A 164 -5.15 -11.40 7.04
CA PRO A 164 -6.48 -11.99 7.20
C PRO A 164 -6.55 -13.10 8.27
N THR A 165 -5.53 -13.94 8.33
CA THR A 165 -5.45 -15.03 9.32
C THR A 165 -5.29 -14.49 10.75
N ILE A 166 -4.43 -13.48 10.94
CA ILE A 166 -4.25 -12.83 12.25
C ILE A 166 -5.52 -12.09 12.65
N ALA A 167 -6.18 -11.39 11.73
CA ALA A 167 -7.45 -10.73 11.98
C ALA A 167 -8.50 -11.73 12.49
N SER A 168 -8.65 -12.86 11.79
CA SER A 168 -9.59 -13.92 12.17
C SER A 168 -9.31 -14.51 13.54
N ALA A 169 -8.03 -14.78 13.85
CA ALA A 169 -7.63 -15.31 15.14
C ALA A 169 -7.95 -14.34 16.28
N ILE A 170 -7.71 -13.04 16.09
CA ILE A 170 -8.05 -12.02 17.09
C ILE A 170 -9.56 -11.87 17.25
N LEU A 171 -10.32 -11.81 16.15
CA LEU A 171 -11.78 -11.67 16.18
C LEU A 171 -12.49 -12.91 16.72
N ALA A 172 -11.85 -14.09 16.69
CA ALA A 172 -12.39 -15.30 17.28
C ALA A 172 -12.40 -15.27 18.83
N VAL A 173 -11.49 -14.53 19.45
CA VAL A 173 -11.31 -14.52 20.91
C VAL A 173 -11.56 -13.14 21.54
N GLY A 174 -11.72 -12.09 20.73
CA GLY A 174 -11.86 -10.72 21.21
C GLY A 174 -12.60 -9.81 20.25
N SER A 175 -12.68 -8.53 20.58
CA SER A 175 -13.30 -7.49 19.76
C SER A 175 -12.28 -6.89 18.74
N TRP A 176 -12.79 -6.17 17.75
CA TRP A 176 -11.98 -5.47 16.74
C TRP A 176 -10.99 -4.45 17.34
N HIS A 177 -11.22 -3.95 18.54
CA HIS A 177 -10.30 -3.04 19.25
C HIS A 177 -8.91 -3.64 19.43
N TRP A 178 -8.82 -4.96 19.65
CA TRP A 178 -7.56 -5.67 19.81
C TRP A 178 -6.68 -5.62 18.57
N LEU A 179 -7.26 -5.46 17.38
CA LEU A 179 -6.50 -5.29 16.13
C LEU A 179 -5.62 -4.05 16.14
N PHE A 180 -6.04 -3.02 16.86
CA PHE A 180 -5.26 -1.80 17.06
C PHE A 180 -4.34 -1.89 18.28
N LEU A 181 -4.80 -2.50 19.36
CA LEU A 181 -4.00 -2.63 20.60
C LEU A 181 -2.73 -3.45 20.41
N ILE A 182 -2.72 -4.45 19.52
CA ILE A 182 -1.53 -5.24 19.21
C ILE A 182 -0.36 -4.39 18.68
N ASN A 183 -0.64 -3.24 18.10
CA ASN A 183 0.38 -2.33 17.61
C ASN A 183 1.15 -1.62 18.73
N LEU A 184 0.59 -1.50 19.94
CA LEU A 184 1.22 -0.77 21.05
C LEU A 184 2.51 -1.43 21.52
N PRO A 185 2.51 -2.72 21.93
CA PRO A 185 3.74 -3.39 22.35
C PRO A 185 4.77 -3.47 21.21
N ILE A 186 4.31 -3.64 19.95
CA ILE A 186 5.19 -3.67 18.78
C ILE A 186 5.86 -2.29 18.58
N SER A 187 5.08 -1.20 18.66
CA SER A 187 5.60 0.17 18.55
C SER A 187 6.60 0.49 19.67
N ALA A 188 6.27 0.13 20.91
CA ALA A 188 7.17 0.34 22.07
C ALA A 188 8.50 -0.40 21.87
N LEU A 189 8.46 -1.67 21.47
CA LEU A 189 9.64 -2.48 21.17
C LEU A 189 10.47 -1.87 20.04
N ALA A 190 9.79 -1.48 18.94
CA ALA A 190 10.45 -0.87 17.78
C ALA A 190 11.11 0.47 18.13
N ILE A 191 10.49 1.30 18.97
CA ILE A 191 11.08 2.56 19.46
C ILE A 191 12.33 2.27 20.27
N VAL A 192 12.27 1.33 21.23
CA VAL A 192 13.42 0.98 22.08
C VAL A 192 14.58 0.48 21.22
N ILE A 193 14.34 -0.51 20.35
CA ILE A 193 15.38 -1.06 19.48
C ILE A 193 15.91 0.03 18.53
N GLY A 194 15.02 0.79 17.88
CA GLY A 194 15.37 1.83 16.92
C GLY A 194 16.13 2.99 17.57
N PHE A 195 15.79 3.38 18.79
CA PHE A 195 16.47 4.44 19.52
C PHE A 195 17.96 4.13 19.76
N PHE A 196 18.31 2.87 20.02
CA PHE A 196 19.70 2.48 20.27
C PHE A 196 20.45 2.04 19.01
N SER A 197 19.74 1.55 17.97
CA SER A 197 20.39 0.90 16.82
C SER A 197 20.42 1.75 15.56
N LEU A 198 19.37 2.56 15.28
CA LEU A 198 19.28 3.30 14.01
C LEU A 198 20.44 4.30 13.83
N PRO A 199 21.01 4.38 12.61
CA PRO A 199 22.11 5.28 12.32
C PRO A 199 21.67 6.75 12.30
N PHE A 200 22.60 7.63 12.67
CA PHE A 200 22.46 9.06 12.42
C PHE A 200 22.86 9.36 10.97
N ASN A 201 22.08 10.13 10.28
CA ASN A 201 22.48 10.74 9.01
C ASN A 201 22.58 12.27 9.19
N ALA A 202 23.53 12.86 8.50
CA ALA A 202 23.63 14.31 8.47
C ALA A 202 22.42 14.90 7.75
N PRO A 203 21.76 15.92 8.31
CA PRO A 203 20.67 16.62 7.64
C PRO A 203 21.17 17.22 6.32
N SER A 204 20.36 17.09 5.27
CA SER A 204 20.62 17.76 4.00
C SER A 204 20.42 19.28 4.17
N ARG A 205 21.24 20.10 3.47
CA ARG A 205 20.98 21.55 3.38
C ARG A 205 19.80 21.90 2.46
N ALA A 206 19.12 20.91 1.89
CA ALA A 206 17.95 21.12 1.03
C ALA A 206 16.79 21.68 1.87
N ARG A 207 16.21 22.79 1.39
CA ARG A 207 15.02 23.36 2.02
C ARG A 207 13.80 22.49 1.71
N PHE A 208 13.00 22.19 2.73
CA PHE A 208 11.75 21.47 2.57
C PHE A 208 10.75 22.32 1.74
N ASP A 209 10.17 21.72 0.70
CA ASP A 209 9.20 22.38 -0.18
C ASP A 209 7.77 22.23 0.35
N TYR A 210 7.40 23.11 1.30
CA TYR A 210 6.07 23.14 1.92
C TYR A 210 4.95 23.30 0.89
N ILE A 211 5.17 24.11 -0.17
CA ILE A 211 4.13 24.36 -1.18
C ILE A 211 3.83 23.09 -1.96
N SER A 212 4.85 22.36 -2.40
CA SER A 212 4.65 21.07 -3.07
C SER A 212 4.00 20.03 -2.15
N ALA A 213 4.32 20.04 -0.85
CA ALA A 213 3.67 19.16 0.13
C ALA A 213 2.17 19.49 0.27
N ILE A 214 1.81 20.75 0.40
CA ILE A 214 0.40 21.19 0.49
C ILE A 214 -0.36 20.87 -0.81
N LEU A 215 0.22 21.16 -1.98
CA LEU A 215 -0.39 20.81 -3.26
C LEU A 215 -0.59 19.30 -3.42
N ASN A 216 0.33 18.49 -2.92
CA ASN A 216 0.20 17.04 -2.91
C ASN A 216 -0.98 16.59 -2.03
N VAL A 217 -1.13 17.17 -0.83
CA VAL A 217 -2.27 16.92 0.07
C VAL A 217 -3.58 17.29 -0.62
N LEU A 218 -3.67 18.48 -1.21
CA LEU A 218 -4.89 18.95 -1.87
C LEU A 218 -5.24 18.09 -3.11
N THR A 219 -4.23 17.65 -3.87
CA THR A 219 -4.42 16.83 -5.07
C THR A 219 -4.99 15.46 -4.71
N PHE A 220 -4.26 14.68 -3.93
CA PHE A 220 -4.66 13.31 -3.62
C PHE A 220 -5.76 13.27 -2.56
N GLY A 221 -5.69 14.16 -1.55
CA GLY A 221 -6.70 14.27 -0.52
C GLY A 221 -8.06 14.69 -1.08
N GLY A 222 -8.07 15.73 -1.92
CA GLY A 222 -9.29 16.20 -2.59
C GLY A 222 -9.90 15.14 -3.51
N LEU A 223 -9.08 14.41 -4.28
CA LEU A 223 -9.54 13.35 -5.17
C LEU A 223 -10.26 12.22 -4.39
N VAL A 224 -9.60 11.70 -3.36
CA VAL A 224 -10.15 10.55 -2.61
C VAL A 224 -11.34 10.96 -1.75
N ALA A 225 -11.30 12.18 -1.17
CA ALA A 225 -12.45 12.73 -0.44
C ALA A 225 -13.67 12.91 -1.38
N ALA A 226 -13.45 13.45 -2.58
CA ALA A 226 -14.52 13.58 -3.58
C ALA A 226 -15.11 12.22 -3.97
N LEU A 227 -14.24 11.24 -4.28
CA LEU A 227 -14.67 9.88 -4.63
C LEU A 227 -15.44 9.22 -3.47
N GLY A 228 -14.97 9.35 -2.24
CA GLY A 228 -15.63 8.75 -1.08
C GLY A 228 -16.99 9.37 -0.79
N ASN A 229 -17.15 10.67 -1.01
CA ASN A 229 -18.41 11.36 -0.79
C ASN A 229 -19.48 11.06 -1.86
N VAL A 230 -19.11 10.58 -3.04
CA VAL A 230 -20.08 10.12 -4.07
C VAL A 230 -20.93 8.95 -3.56
N GLY A 231 -20.38 8.06 -2.70
CA GLY A 231 -21.09 6.90 -2.15
C GLY A 231 -21.94 7.20 -0.90
N ILE A 232 -21.89 8.43 -0.39
CA ILE A 232 -22.61 8.88 0.81
C ILE A 232 -23.48 10.06 0.39
N GLU A 233 -24.70 10.21 0.96
CA GLU A 233 -25.60 11.33 0.67
C GLU A 233 -24.94 12.69 0.99
N SER A 234 -24.12 13.18 0.09
CA SER A 234 -23.37 14.42 0.22
C SER A 234 -23.83 15.42 -0.84
N ASP A 235 -23.72 16.70 -0.52
CA ASP A 235 -24.04 17.79 -1.43
C ASP A 235 -23.22 17.67 -2.74
N PRO A 236 -23.86 17.59 -3.92
CA PRO A 236 -23.15 17.53 -5.21
C PRO A 236 -22.19 18.70 -5.44
N LEU A 237 -22.48 19.88 -4.87
CA LEU A 237 -21.63 21.06 -4.96
C LEU A 237 -20.33 20.84 -4.17
N LEU A 238 -20.40 20.22 -3.00
CA LEU A 238 -19.21 19.86 -2.20
C LEU A 238 -18.30 18.88 -2.96
N ILE A 239 -18.90 17.84 -3.56
CA ILE A 239 -18.17 16.84 -4.35
C ILE A 239 -17.47 17.52 -5.55
N ALA A 240 -18.21 18.36 -6.29
CA ALA A 240 -17.66 19.11 -7.42
C ALA A 240 -16.53 20.04 -7.00
N ALA A 241 -16.68 20.73 -5.85
CA ALA A 241 -15.65 21.61 -5.29
C ALA A 241 -14.38 20.83 -4.90
N GLN A 242 -14.52 19.61 -4.32
CA GLN A 242 -13.41 18.75 -3.99
C GLN A 242 -12.67 18.25 -5.23
N PHE A 243 -13.39 17.82 -6.29
CA PHE A 243 -12.80 17.47 -7.58
C PHE A 243 -12.09 18.66 -8.23
N ALA A 244 -12.70 19.81 -8.26
CA ALA A 244 -12.10 21.05 -8.81
C ALA A 244 -10.82 21.43 -8.06
N THR A 245 -10.85 21.42 -6.72
CA THR A 245 -9.69 21.68 -5.89
C THR A 245 -8.57 20.69 -6.15
N SER A 246 -8.88 19.38 -6.24
CA SER A 246 -7.92 18.34 -6.57
C SER A 246 -7.28 18.57 -7.94
N LEU A 247 -8.08 18.86 -8.96
CA LEU A 247 -7.59 19.09 -10.31
C LEU A 247 -6.70 20.34 -10.39
N ILE A 248 -7.15 21.45 -9.82
CA ILE A 248 -6.41 22.71 -9.81
C ILE A 248 -5.07 22.52 -9.06
N ALA A 249 -5.11 21.94 -7.86
CA ALA A 249 -3.92 21.66 -7.07
C ALA A 249 -2.95 20.72 -7.82
N GLY A 250 -3.49 19.69 -8.50
CA GLY A 250 -2.72 18.75 -9.32
C GLY A 250 -2.00 19.43 -10.49
N VAL A 251 -2.68 20.32 -11.21
CA VAL A 251 -2.07 21.11 -12.30
C VAL A 251 -0.94 21.97 -11.76
N PHE A 252 -1.17 22.68 -10.63
CA PHE A 252 -0.12 23.51 -10.01
C PHE A 252 1.04 22.65 -9.49
N LEU A 253 0.76 21.49 -8.88
CA LEU A 253 1.77 20.55 -8.42
C LEU A 253 2.65 20.09 -9.58
N VAL A 254 2.06 19.60 -10.67
CA VAL A 254 2.79 19.13 -11.86
C VAL A 254 3.65 20.25 -12.45
N ARG A 255 3.08 21.44 -12.69
CA ARG A 255 3.85 22.60 -13.21
C ARG A 255 5.03 22.94 -12.33
N ARG A 256 4.82 22.98 -11.01
CA ARG A 256 5.86 23.28 -10.04
C ARG A 256 6.96 22.22 -10.00
N GLN A 257 6.59 20.92 -10.04
CA GLN A 257 7.56 19.82 -10.03
C GLN A 257 8.43 19.80 -11.30
N LEU A 258 7.85 20.09 -12.46
CA LEU A 258 8.59 20.16 -13.72
C LEU A 258 9.60 21.32 -13.78
N SER A 259 9.38 22.37 -12.96
CA SER A 259 10.27 23.55 -12.90
C SER A 259 11.38 23.41 -11.83
N ARG A 260 11.41 22.34 -11.05
CA ARG A 260 12.38 22.16 -9.97
C ARG A 260 13.55 21.26 -10.37
N PRO A 261 14.80 21.64 -10.04
CA PRO A 261 15.99 20.82 -10.35
C PRO A 261 16.03 19.51 -9.53
N ARG A 262 15.40 19.48 -8.37
CA ARG A 262 15.21 18.28 -7.52
C ARG A 262 13.74 18.17 -7.15
N PRO A 263 12.90 17.62 -8.03
CA PRO A 263 11.49 17.49 -7.78
C PRO A 263 11.22 16.43 -6.69
N MET A 264 10.22 16.68 -5.85
CA MET A 264 9.72 15.72 -4.85
C MET A 264 9.03 14.54 -5.55
N LEU A 265 8.30 14.84 -6.63
CA LEU A 265 7.71 13.85 -7.54
C LEU A 265 8.57 13.76 -8.79
N PRO A 266 9.27 12.66 -9.08
CA PRO A 266 10.11 12.51 -10.26
C PRO A 266 9.26 12.23 -11.53
N LEU A 267 8.44 13.22 -11.91
CA LEU A 267 7.53 13.14 -13.07
C LEU A 267 8.25 12.97 -14.41
N ASP A 268 9.52 13.34 -14.46
CA ASP A 268 10.41 13.09 -15.61
C ASP A 268 10.51 11.61 -15.97
N LEU A 269 10.42 10.71 -14.98
CA LEU A 269 10.41 9.25 -15.24
C LEU A 269 9.16 8.79 -15.99
N LEU A 270 8.04 9.51 -15.89
CA LEU A 270 6.83 9.21 -16.66
C LEU A 270 6.98 9.49 -18.16
N ARG A 271 8.04 10.20 -18.58
CA ARG A 271 8.40 10.33 -19.99
C ARG A 271 8.98 9.05 -20.58
N LEU A 272 9.41 8.10 -19.73
CA LEU A 272 9.85 6.77 -20.13
C LEU A 272 8.61 5.88 -20.33
N PRO A 273 8.27 5.47 -21.57
CA PRO A 273 6.99 4.82 -21.84
C PRO A 273 6.81 3.49 -21.08
N VAL A 274 7.89 2.70 -20.95
CA VAL A 274 7.87 1.45 -20.17
C VAL A 274 7.56 1.71 -18.71
N PHE A 275 8.14 2.76 -18.14
CA PHE A 275 7.89 3.17 -16.77
C PHE A 275 6.46 3.67 -16.58
N ALA A 276 5.99 4.55 -17.46
CA ALA A 276 4.64 5.11 -17.41
C ALA A 276 3.56 4.02 -17.54
N CYS A 277 3.70 3.09 -18.50
CA CYS A 277 2.79 1.96 -18.63
C CYS A 277 2.81 1.07 -17.38
N SER A 278 3.98 0.86 -16.76
CA SER A 278 4.09 0.07 -15.52
C SER A 278 3.41 0.76 -14.33
N ILE A 279 3.51 2.09 -14.21
CA ILE A 279 2.77 2.89 -13.23
C ILE A 279 1.27 2.76 -13.44
N ALA A 280 0.80 3.00 -14.68
CA ALA A 280 -0.63 2.94 -15.01
C ALA A 280 -1.22 1.54 -14.76
N SER A 281 -0.51 0.48 -15.17
CA SER A 281 -0.95 -0.89 -14.90
C SER A 281 -0.93 -1.22 -13.39
N SER A 282 0.01 -0.67 -12.61
CA SER A 282 0.01 -0.80 -11.15
C SER A 282 -1.22 -0.14 -10.54
N VAL A 283 -1.54 1.10 -10.91
CA VAL A 283 -2.73 1.80 -10.39
C VAL A 283 -3.99 0.99 -10.67
N ALA A 284 -4.20 0.54 -11.91
CA ALA A 284 -5.38 -0.24 -12.29
C ALA A 284 -5.42 -1.61 -11.57
N GLY A 285 -4.30 -2.32 -11.48
CA GLY A 285 -4.22 -3.62 -10.82
C GLY A 285 -4.46 -3.55 -9.31
N PHE A 286 -3.88 -2.57 -8.62
CA PHE A 286 -4.12 -2.35 -7.18
C PHE A 286 -5.51 -1.80 -6.89
N CYS A 287 -6.11 -1.05 -7.82
CA CYS A 287 -7.50 -0.64 -7.76
C CYS A 287 -8.44 -1.88 -7.77
N ALA A 288 -8.26 -2.77 -8.75
CA ALA A 288 -9.02 -4.02 -8.84
C ALA A 288 -8.88 -4.87 -7.58
N MET A 289 -7.65 -5.02 -7.09
CA MET A 289 -7.37 -5.76 -5.85
C MET A 289 -8.14 -5.17 -4.69
N MET A 290 -8.12 -3.86 -4.51
CA MET A 290 -8.71 -3.21 -3.34
C MET A 290 -10.23 -3.23 -3.36
N ILE A 291 -10.85 -3.11 -4.54
CA ILE A 291 -12.30 -3.29 -4.68
C ILE A 291 -12.71 -4.65 -4.11
N ALA A 292 -12.04 -5.73 -4.52
CA ALA A 292 -12.36 -7.07 -4.03
C ALA A 292 -12.03 -7.27 -2.55
N PHE A 293 -10.85 -6.79 -2.09
CA PHE A 293 -10.44 -6.95 -0.69
C PHE A 293 -11.35 -6.24 0.32
N VAL A 294 -11.95 -5.13 -0.09
CA VAL A 294 -12.91 -4.39 0.74
C VAL A 294 -14.31 -5.02 0.67
N THR A 295 -14.73 -5.45 -0.52
CA THR A 295 -16.10 -5.96 -0.73
C THR A 295 -16.30 -7.38 -0.17
N MET A 296 -15.30 -8.27 -0.34
CA MET A 296 -15.44 -9.68 0.04
C MET A 296 -15.77 -9.92 1.52
N PRO A 297 -15.13 -9.24 2.50
CA PRO A 297 -15.49 -9.42 3.90
C PRO A 297 -16.96 -9.09 4.22
N PHE A 298 -17.48 -8.01 3.64
CA PHE A 298 -18.89 -7.66 3.79
C PHE A 298 -19.80 -8.70 3.13
N TYR A 299 -19.48 -9.15 1.92
CA TYR A 299 -20.27 -10.16 1.24
C TYR A 299 -20.32 -11.47 2.03
N PHE A 300 -19.20 -11.94 2.53
CA PHE A 300 -19.12 -13.15 3.34
C PHE A 300 -19.91 -13.04 4.65
N HIS A 301 -19.85 -11.87 5.30
CA HIS A 301 -20.50 -11.64 6.58
C HIS A 301 -22.02 -11.32 6.42
N ASP A 302 -22.35 -10.32 5.59
CA ASP A 302 -23.69 -9.73 5.57
C ASP A 302 -24.64 -10.48 4.60
N VAL A 303 -24.09 -11.12 3.54
CA VAL A 303 -24.89 -11.85 2.54
C VAL A 303 -24.89 -13.36 2.81
N LEU A 304 -23.72 -13.94 3.05
CA LEU A 304 -23.59 -15.38 3.28
C LEU A 304 -23.70 -15.77 4.77
N GLY A 305 -23.74 -14.80 5.69
CA GLY A 305 -23.88 -15.03 7.13
C GLY A 305 -22.68 -15.71 7.80
N TYR A 306 -21.49 -15.63 7.19
CA TYR A 306 -20.31 -16.29 7.75
C TYR A 306 -19.75 -15.50 8.94
N SER A 307 -19.21 -16.23 9.91
CA SER A 307 -18.50 -15.63 11.03
C SER A 307 -17.24 -14.85 10.58
N ALA A 308 -16.78 -13.89 11.39
CA ALA A 308 -15.54 -13.17 11.13
C ALA A 308 -14.33 -14.11 10.95
N THR A 309 -14.30 -15.22 11.73
CA THR A 309 -13.27 -16.26 11.61
C THR A 309 -13.29 -16.94 10.24
N MET A 310 -14.49 -17.35 9.78
CA MET A 310 -14.64 -17.99 8.47
C MET A 310 -14.34 -17.02 7.33
N THR A 311 -14.78 -15.78 7.45
CA THR A 311 -14.46 -14.70 6.51
C THR A 311 -12.94 -14.56 6.31
N GLY A 312 -12.18 -14.46 7.38
CA GLY A 312 -10.73 -14.32 7.26
C GLY A 312 -10.03 -15.58 6.76
N LEU A 313 -10.52 -16.77 7.12
CA LEU A 313 -10.00 -18.03 6.57
C LEU A 313 -10.21 -18.09 5.05
N LEU A 314 -11.40 -17.71 4.56
CA LEU A 314 -11.70 -17.64 3.14
C LEU A 314 -10.87 -16.58 2.41
N MET A 315 -10.49 -15.47 3.06
CA MET A 315 -9.63 -14.46 2.47
C MET A 315 -8.15 -14.87 2.40
N THR A 316 -7.71 -15.86 3.18
CA THR A 316 -6.30 -16.29 3.28
C THR A 316 -5.72 -16.91 1.99
N PRO A 317 -6.45 -17.68 1.14
CA PRO A 317 -5.92 -18.28 -0.08
C PRO A 317 -5.32 -17.26 -1.07
N TRP A 318 -5.88 -16.07 -1.17
CA TRP A 318 -5.38 -15.03 -2.06
C TRP A 318 -3.95 -14.58 -1.70
N PRO A 319 -3.67 -13.97 -0.52
CA PRO A 319 -2.33 -13.53 -0.19
C PRO A 319 -1.34 -14.71 -0.09
N LEU A 320 -1.80 -15.90 0.27
CA LEU A 320 -0.96 -17.10 0.31
C LEU A 320 -0.50 -17.50 -1.10
N ALA A 321 -1.42 -17.58 -2.06
CA ALA A 321 -1.08 -17.85 -3.45
C ALA A 321 -0.16 -16.77 -4.03
N ALA A 322 -0.42 -15.49 -3.75
CA ALA A 322 0.46 -14.39 -4.16
C ALA A 322 1.87 -14.52 -3.56
N ALA A 323 2.00 -14.87 -2.28
CA ALA A 323 3.28 -15.05 -1.61
C ALA A 323 4.10 -16.21 -2.20
N VAL A 324 3.44 -17.29 -2.63
CA VAL A 324 4.10 -18.44 -3.30
C VAL A 324 4.50 -18.10 -4.74
N ILE A 325 3.60 -17.46 -5.48
CA ILE A 325 3.81 -17.21 -6.92
C ILE A 325 4.76 -16.03 -7.17
N ALA A 326 4.80 -14.99 -6.32
CA ALA A 326 5.64 -13.82 -6.56
C ALA A 326 7.15 -14.13 -6.65
N PRO A 327 7.78 -14.97 -5.79
CA PRO A 327 9.17 -15.40 -5.96
C PRO A 327 9.40 -16.21 -7.23
N LEU A 328 8.44 -17.07 -7.60
CA LEU A 328 8.50 -17.87 -8.85
C LEU A 328 8.41 -16.95 -10.07
N ALA A 329 7.51 -15.96 -10.04
CA ALA A 329 7.39 -14.95 -11.08
C ALA A 329 8.68 -14.12 -11.24
N GLY A 330 9.35 -13.79 -10.13
CA GLY A 330 10.65 -13.14 -10.14
C GLY A 330 11.71 -13.97 -10.88
N LYS A 331 11.80 -15.27 -10.60
CA LYS A 331 12.69 -16.19 -11.29
C LYS A 331 12.31 -16.41 -12.76
N LEU A 332 11.02 -16.55 -13.05
CA LEU A 332 10.52 -16.66 -14.42
C LEU A 332 10.85 -15.42 -15.27
N ALA A 333 10.87 -14.24 -14.65
CA ALA A 333 11.24 -12.99 -15.31
C ALA A 333 12.74 -12.93 -15.70
N ASP A 334 13.57 -13.87 -15.26
CA ASP A 334 14.95 -14.01 -15.73
C ASP A 334 15.05 -14.77 -17.06
N SER A 335 14.10 -15.69 -17.31
CA SER A 335 14.07 -16.54 -18.51
C SER A 335 13.02 -16.15 -19.53
N TYR A 336 11.94 -15.53 -19.08
CA TYR A 336 10.82 -15.10 -19.91
C TYR A 336 10.65 -13.58 -19.86
N SER A 337 10.04 -13.02 -20.93
CA SER A 337 9.77 -11.58 -20.99
C SER A 337 8.91 -11.11 -19.81
N PRO A 338 9.41 -10.21 -18.95
CA PRO A 338 8.63 -9.67 -17.82
C PRO A 338 7.31 -9.04 -18.26
N VAL A 339 7.29 -8.44 -19.47
CA VAL A 339 6.09 -7.82 -20.06
C VAL A 339 5.00 -8.84 -20.35
N ARG A 340 5.36 -10.06 -20.81
CA ARG A 340 4.38 -11.15 -21.02
C ARG A 340 3.83 -11.67 -19.71
N LEU A 341 4.71 -11.87 -18.72
CA LEU A 341 4.31 -12.36 -17.40
C LEU A 341 3.33 -11.40 -16.73
N THR A 342 3.54 -10.09 -16.84
CA THR A 342 2.62 -9.09 -16.28
C THR A 342 1.25 -9.15 -16.94
N GLY A 343 1.18 -9.28 -18.26
CA GLY A 343 -0.10 -9.39 -19.01
C GLY A 343 -0.87 -10.66 -18.63
N ILE A 344 -0.19 -11.82 -18.65
CA ILE A 344 -0.78 -13.11 -18.25
C ILE A 344 -1.26 -13.04 -16.79
N GLY A 345 -0.44 -12.51 -15.89
CA GLY A 345 -0.80 -12.36 -14.48
C GLY A 345 -2.09 -11.57 -14.29
N MET A 346 -2.22 -10.42 -14.96
CA MET A 346 -3.42 -9.59 -14.87
C MET A 346 -4.64 -10.23 -15.56
N GLY A 347 -4.45 -11.00 -16.62
CA GLY A 347 -5.51 -11.79 -17.24
C GLY A 347 -6.05 -12.89 -16.30
N LEU A 348 -5.15 -13.64 -15.64
CA LEU A 348 -5.53 -14.63 -14.62
C LEU A 348 -6.22 -13.97 -13.42
N PHE A 349 -5.73 -12.79 -13.00
CA PHE A 349 -6.35 -12.02 -11.93
C PHE A 349 -7.77 -11.60 -12.29
N ALA A 350 -7.99 -11.06 -13.49
CA ALA A 350 -9.31 -10.68 -13.99
C ALA A 350 -10.24 -11.88 -14.08
N ALA A 351 -9.75 -13.02 -14.58
CA ALA A 351 -10.51 -14.27 -14.64
C ALA A 351 -10.90 -14.78 -13.23
N GLY A 352 -9.99 -14.68 -12.25
CA GLY A 352 -10.28 -15.00 -10.85
C GLY A 352 -11.36 -14.11 -10.27
N LEU A 353 -11.28 -12.79 -10.48
CA LEU A 353 -12.30 -11.83 -10.01
C LEU A 353 -13.65 -12.08 -10.65
N TYR A 354 -13.70 -12.37 -11.94
CA TYR A 354 -14.95 -12.79 -12.60
C TYR A 354 -15.44 -14.14 -12.07
N GLY A 355 -14.53 -15.08 -11.83
CA GLY A 355 -14.85 -16.40 -11.27
C GLY A 355 -15.50 -16.31 -9.88
N ILE A 356 -15.21 -15.28 -9.08
CA ILE A 356 -15.87 -15.04 -7.79
C ILE A 356 -17.39 -14.88 -7.99
N THR A 357 -17.84 -14.22 -9.05
CA THR A 357 -19.27 -14.04 -9.33
C THR A 357 -19.98 -15.38 -9.59
N LEU A 358 -19.29 -16.32 -10.26
CA LEU A 358 -19.79 -17.64 -10.55
C LEU A 358 -19.71 -18.58 -9.33
N ALA A 359 -18.69 -18.38 -8.47
CA ALA A 359 -18.51 -19.16 -7.26
C ALA A 359 -19.48 -18.77 -6.15
N ALA A 360 -19.98 -17.55 -6.16
CA ALA A 360 -20.94 -17.05 -5.18
C ALA A 360 -22.28 -17.82 -5.21
N ASP A 361 -22.66 -18.31 -6.39
CA ASP A 361 -23.89 -19.09 -6.59
C ASP A 361 -23.68 -20.60 -6.33
N SER A 362 -22.49 -21.03 -5.96
CA SER A 362 -22.16 -22.44 -5.73
C SER A 362 -22.30 -22.84 -4.26
N ASP A 363 -22.82 -24.03 -3.99
CA ASP A 363 -23.09 -24.58 -2.64
C ASP A 363 -21.83 -24.97 -1.86
N GLY A 364 -20.62 -24.49 -2.23
CA GLY A 364 -19.38 -24.95 -1.60
C GLY A 364 -18.26 -23.95 -1.49
N TYR A 365 -17.51 -24.00 -0.37
CA TYR A 365 -16.31 -23.18 -0.16
C TYR A 365 -15.20 -23.40 -1.19
N GLY A 366 -15.17 -24.59 -1.83
CA GLY A 366 -14.10 -24.96 -2.74
C GLY A 366 -13.96 -24.03 -3.95
N ALA A 367 -15.08 -23.62 -4.55
CA ALA A 367 -15.09 -22.69 -5.67
C ALA A 367 -14.58 -21.30 -5.27
N ILE A 368 -15.01 -20.81 -4.10
CA ILE A 368 -14.55 -19.52 -3.54
C ILE A 368 -13.04 -19.55 -3.27
N VAL A 369 -12.55 -20.60 -2.62
CA VAL A 369 -11.12 -20.81 -2.33
C VAL A 369 -10.29 -20.86 -3.62
N ALA A 370 -10.76 -21.62 -4.62
CA ALA A 370 -10.07 -21.76 -5.91
C ALA A 370 -9.98 -20.41 -6.67
N THR A 371 -11.07 -19.66 -6.73
CA THR A 371 -11.10 -18.36 -7.40
C THR A 371 -10.26 -17.32 -6.69
N LEU A 372 -10.28 -17.27 -5.35
CA LEU A 372 -9.41 -16.38 -4.56
C LEU A 372 -7.93 -16.77 -4.68
N ALA A 373 -7.61 -18.08 -4.71
CA ALA A 373 -6.25 -18.54 -4.98
C ALA A 373 -5.79 -18.15 -6.41
N LEU A 374 -6.68 -18.24 -7.40
CA LEU A 374 -6.39 -17.80 -8.77
C LEU A 374 -6.13 -16.28 -8.83
N CYS A 375 -6.92 -15.48 -8.10
CA CYS A 375 -6.68 -14.04 -7.93
C CYS A 375 -5.28 -13.78 -7.37
N GLY A 376 -4.92 -14.49 -6.30
CA GLY A 376 -3.60 -14.37 -5.67
C GLY A 376 -2.45 -14.77 -6.61
N ALA A 377 -2.60 -15.88 -7.31
CA ALA A 377 -1.61 -16.37 -8.28
C ALA A 377 -1.41 -15.37 -9.44
N GLY A 378 -2.52 -14.88 -10.01
CA GLY A 378 -2.49 -13.88 -11.08
C GLY A 378 -1.82 -12.58 -10.63
N PHE A 379 -2.19 -12.07 -9.47
CA PHE A 379 -1.62 -10.83 -8.92
C PHE A 379 -0.14 -10.99 -8.54
N GLY A 380 0.27 -12.14 -7.98
CA GLY A 380 1.67 -12.45 -7.69
C GLY A 380 2.53 -12.53 -8.97
N LEU A 381 1.97 -13.14 -10.03
CA LEU A 381 2.63 -13.22 -11.35
C LEU A 381 2.78 -11.85 -12.02
N PHE A 382 1.89 -10.90 -11.73
CA PHE A 382 1.97 -9.52 -12.21
C PHE A 382 2.98 -8.68 -11.41
N GLN A 383 2.87 -8.68 -10.08
CA GLN A 383 3.49 -7.67 -9.22
C GLN A 383 5.02 -7.68 -9.29
N ALA A 384 5.64 -8.86 -9.16
CA ALA A 384 7.10 -8.96 -9.10
C ALA A 384 7.77 -8.56 -10.43
N PRO A 385 7.35 -9.06 -11.61
CA PRO A 385 7.91 -8.62 -12.89
C PRO A 385 7.61 -7.16 -13.20
N ASN A 386 6.44 -6.61 -12.83
CA ASN A 386 6.11 -5.22 -13.06
C ASN A 386 6.98 -4.27 -12.23
N ASN A 387 7.22 -4.59 -10.95
CA ASN A 387 8.14 -3.84 -10.11
C ASN A 387 9.57 -3.86 -10.68
N ARG A 388 10.02 -5.01 -11.20
CA ARG A 388 11.31 -5.13 -11.89
C ARG A 388 11.38 -4.22 -13.10
N LEU A 389 10.37 -4.24 -13.99
CA LEU A 389 10.31 -3.37 -15.16
C LEU A 389 10.41 -1.90 -14.80
N MET A 390 9.70 -1.45 -13.76
CA MET A 390 9.78 -0.08 -13.28
C MET A 390 11.18 0.30 -12.81
N LEU A 391 11.79 -0.52 -11.97
CA LEU A 391 13.09 -0.23 -11.39
C LEU A 391 14.23 -0.30 -12.40
N THR A 392 14.15 -1.21 -13.40
CA THR A 392 15.19 -1.37 -14.42
C THR A 392 15.07 -0.37 -15.56
N SER A 393 13.86 0.14 -15.86
CA SER A 393 13.66 1.18 -16.87
C SER A 393 14.06 2.59 -16.39
N ALA A 394 14.20 2.80 -15.10
CA ALA A 394 14.67 4.07 -14.55
C ALA A 394 16.21 4.15 -14.50
N PRO A 395 16.82 5.32 -14.75
CA PRO A 395 18.25 5.53 -14.56
C PRO A 395 18.70 5.17 -13.13
N ARG A 396 19.89 4.60 -12.99
CA ARG A 396 20.40 4.10 -11.69
C ARG A 396 20.48 5.18 -10.61
N ASP A 397 20.84 6.39 -10.97
CA ASP A 397 20.90 7.58 -10.12
C ASP A 397 19.50 8.04 -9.66
N ARG A 398 18.42 7.62 -10.35
CA ARG A 398 17.02 7.95 -10.07
C ARG A 398 16.23 6.80 -9.41
N SER A 399 16.91 5.73 -9.01
CA SER A 399 16.29 4.52 -8.42
C SER A 399 15.45 4.81 -7.16
N GLY A 400 15.85 5.80 -6.37
CA GLY A 400 15.07 6.25 -5.20
C GLY A 400 13.72 6.86 -5.61
N GLY A 401 13.72 7.73 -6.63
CA GLY A 401 12.50 8.31 -7.19
C GLY A 401 11.59 7.27 -7.83
N ALA A 402 12.16 6.30 -8.56
CA ALA A 402 11.42 5.18 -9.14
C ALA A 402 10.71 4.33 -8.07
N SER A 403 11.40 4.00 -6.96
CA SER A 403 10.81 3.28 -5.83
C SER A 403 9.71 4.08 -5.13
N GLY A 404 9.88 5.40 -5.02
CA GLY A 404 8.85 6.30 -4.49
C GLY A 404 7.59 6.31 -5.34
N LEU A 405 7.73 6.45 -6.67
CA LEU A 405 6.60 6.40 -7.61
C LEU A 405 5.92 5.02 -7.62
N LEU A 406 6.68 3.92 -7.50
CA LEU A 406 6.12 2.57 -7.36
C LEU A 406 5.19 2.48 -6.14
N SER A 407 5.66 2.96 -4.99
CA SER A 407 4.85 2.96 -3.76
C SER A 407 3.64 3.87 -3.88
N THR A 408 3.80 5.05 -4.47
CA THR A 408 2.71 6.00 -4.72
C THR A 408 1.66 5.40 -5.65
N ALA A 409 2.06 4.77 -6.78
CA ALA A 409 1.14 4.12 -7.72
C ALA A 409 0.31 3.02 -7.04
N ARG A 410 0.96 2.16 -6.24
CA ARG A 410 0.29 1.13 -5.46
C ARG A 410 -0.78 1.70 -4.53
N LEU A 411 -0.38 2.65 -3.70
CA LEU A 411 -1.27 3.24 -2.70
C LEU A 411 -2.38 4.08 -3.35
N THR A 412 -2.09 4.79 -4.44
CA THR A 412 -3.11 5.51 -5.22
C THR A 412 -4.15 4.55 -5.78
N GLY A 413 -3.70 3.43 -6.39
CA GLY A 413 -4.61 2.38 -6.87
C GLY A 413 -5.48 1.82 -5.74
N GLN A 414 -4.89 1.51 -4.58
CA GLN A 414 -5.62 1.03 -3.41
C GLN A 414 -6.66 2.05 -2.91
N SER A 415 -6.29 3.33 -2.81
CA SER A 415 -7.20 4.39 -2.36
C SER A 415 -8.37 4.58 -3.33
N ILE A 416 -8.10 4.61 -4.64
CA ILE A 416 -9.14 4.69 -5.67
C ILE A 416 -10.05 3.45 -5.59
N GLY A 417 -9.47 2.25 -5.45
CA GLY A 417 -10.22 1.00 -5.34
C GLY A 417 -11.14 0.95 -4.13
N ALA A 418 -10.65 1.40 -2.96
CA ALA A 418 -11.47 1.48 -1.75
C ALA A 418 -12.62 2.48 -1.90
N ALA A 419 -12.35 3.66 -2.48
CA ALA A 419 -13.38 4.66 -2.74
C ALA A 419 -14.43 4.14 -3.76
N LEU A 420 -14.01 3.47 -4.84
CA LEU A 420 -14.93 2.84 -5.80
C LEU A 420 -15.76 1.74 -5.14
N ALA A 421 -15.18 0.91 -4.27
CA ALA A 421 -15.92 -0.09 -3.51
C ALA A 421 -17.00 0.57 -2.65
N ALA A 422 -16.65 1.66 -1.94
CA ALA A 422 -17.62 2.40 -1.13
C ALA A 422 -18.78 2.96 -1.98
N ILE A 423 -18.48 3.56 -3.15
CA ILE A 423 -19.49 4.06 -4.09
C ILE A 423 -20.40 2.93 -4.58
N LEU A 424 -19.82 1.83 -5.04
CA LEU A 424 -20.59 0.70 -5.59
C LEU A 424 -21.47 0.05 -4.52
N ILE A 425 -20.95 -0.16 -3.32
CA ILE A 425 -21.70 -0.69 -2.19
C ILE A 425 -22.81 0.29 -1.76
N GLY A 426 -22.51 1.58 -1.68
CA GLY A 426 -23.49 2.60 -1.29
C GLY A 426 -24.62 2.79 -2.31
N THR A 427 -24.33 2.66 -3.62
CA THR A 427 -25.32 2.91 -4.69
C THR A 427 -26.06 1.65 -5.15
N ARG A 428 -25.41 0.47 -5.12
CA ARG A 428 -25.96 -0.80 -5.62
C ARG A 428 -26.34 -1.78 -4.52
N GLY A 429 -25.81 -1.58 -3.31
CA GLY A 429 -25.94 -2.51 -2.20
C GLY A 429 -24.98 -3.71 -2.30
N MET A 430 -24.89 -4.46 -1.20
CA MET A 430 -24.00 -5.62 -1.10
C MET A 430 -24.50 -6.85 -1.87
N PHE A 431 -25.77 -6.90 -2.20
CA PHE A 431 -26.37 -8.01 -2.97
C PHE A 431 -25.97 -7.97 -4.46
N ASP A 432 -25.49 -6.84 -4.98
CA ASP A 432 -25.01 -6.72 -6.37
C ASP A 432 -23.49 -7.01 -6.48
N LEU A 433 -23.05 -8.14 -5.87
CA LEU A 433 -21.66 -8.58 -5.96
C LEU A 433 -21.18 -8.71 -7.41
N GLN A 434 -22.08 -9.15 -8.30
CA GLN A 434 -21.76 -9.35 -9.70
C GLN A 434 -21.26 -8.05 -10.34
N THR A 435 -21.99 -6.95 -10.19
CA THR A 435 -21.57 -5.65 -10.73
C THR A 435 -20.27 -5.18 -10.13
N ILE A 436 -20.08 -5.32 -8.79
CA ILE A 436 -18.87 -4.88 -8.11
C ILE A 436 -17.65 -5.67 -8.61
N MET A 437 -17.77 -6.99 -8.73
CA MET A 437 -16.68 -7.84 -9.23
C MET A 437 -16.43 -7.66 -10.74
N LEU A 438 -17.45 -7.32 -11.54
CA LEU A 438 -17.27 -6.95 -12.94
C LEU A 438 -16.45 -5.66 -13.09
N VAL A 439 -16.69 -4.66 -12.23
CA VAL A 439 -15.90 -3.41 -12.22
C VAL A 439 -14.45 -3.72 -11.81
N ALA A 440 -14.25 -4.56 -10.79
CA ALA A 440 -12.92 -5.00 -10.38
C ALA A 440 -12.21 -5.78 -11.50
N SER A 441 -12.89 -6.74 -12.14
CA SER A 441 -12.38 -7.50 -13.29
C SER A 441 -12.05 -6.60 -14.47
N GLY A 442 -12.91 -5.61 -14.76
CA GLY A 442 -12.68 -4.60 -15.80
C GLY A 442 -11.42 -3.76 -15.54
N SER A 443 -11.19 -3.36 -14.29
CA SER A 443 -9.96 -2.65 -13.90
C SER A 443 -8.72 -3.54 -14.05
N ALA A 444 -8.81 -4.83 -13.71
CA ALA A 444 -7.73 -5.80 -13.93
C ALA A 444 -7.47 -6.03 -15.44
N LEU A 445 -8.52 -6.14 -16.25
CA LEU A 445 -8.40 -6.23 -17.71
C LEU A 445 -7.77 -4.97 -18.32
N LEU A 446 -8.13 -3.78 -17.84
CA LEU A 446 -7.48 -2.54 -18.25
C LEU A 446 -5.96 -2.59 -17.97
N SER A 447 -5.57 -3.08 -16.80
CA SER A 447 -4.16 -3.30 -16.48
C SER A 447 -3.50 -4.30 -17.43
N ALA A 448 -4.17 -5.40 -17.79
CA ALA A 448 -3.68 -6.39 -18.76
C ALA A 448 -3.51 -5.77 -20.16
N LEU A 449 -4.48 -4.98 -20.61
CA LEU A 449 -4.42 -4.28 -21.90
C LEU A 449 -3.26 -3.26 -21.96
N ILE A 450 -3.02 -2.51 -20.89
CA ILE A 450 -1.86 -1.62 -20.78
C ILE A 450 -0.56 -2.41 -20.90
N CYS A 451 -0.46 -3.60 -20.26
CA CYS A 451 0.69 -4.48 -20.37
C CYS A 451 0.89 -5.00 -21.81
N GLU A 452 -0.18 -5.40 -22.50
CA GLU A 452 -0.09 -5.86 -23.90
C GLU A 452 0.20 -4.71 -24.87
N GLY A 453 -0.38 -3.53 -24.69
CA GLY A 453 -0.05 -2.32 -25.46
C GLY A 453 1.43 -1.97 -25.36
N ARG A 454 1.99 -2.01 -24.15
CA ARG A 454 3.44 -1.86 -23.91
C ARG A 454 4.25 -2.90 -24.68
N ARG A 455 3.82 -4.16 -24.67
CA ARG A 455 4.47 -5.24 -25.41
C ARG A 455 4.45 -5.02 -26.91
N HIS A 456 3.33 -4.59 -27.45
CA HIS A 456 3.19 -4.27 -28.86
C HIS A 456 4.11 -3.13 -29.29
N ALA A 457 4.12 -2.04 -28.52
CA ALA A 457 4.96 -0.87 -28.78
C ALA A 457 6.48 -1.18 -28.72
N LEU A 458 6.90 -2.08 -27.83
CA LEU A 458 8.29 -2.57 -27.78
C LEU A 458 8.64 -3.45 -29.00
N ARG A 459 7.71 -4.27 -29.50
CA ARG A 459 7.94 -5.14 -30.67
C ARG A 459 7.98 -4.37 -31.98
N THR A 460 7.18 -3.32 -32.11
CA THR A 460 7.09 -2.49 -33.33
C THR A 460 8.19 -1.41 -33.38
N GLY A 461 9.06 -1.33 -32.39
CA GLY A 461 10.10 -0.31 -32.32
C GLY A 461 9.59 1.11 -32.06
N LEU A 462 8.29 1.26 -31.75
CA LEU A 462 7.71 2.55 -31.34
C LEU A 462 8.28 3.07 -30.00
N ILE A 463 8.85 2.17 -29.21
CA ILE A 463 9.51 2.46 -27.93
C ILE A 463 10.87 1.78 -27.93
N ALA A 464 11.94 2.53 -27.66
CA ALA A 464 13.26 1.97 -27.53
C ALA A 464 13.32 1.02 -26.31
N SER A 465 13.84 -0.19 -26.51
CA SER A 465 14.13 -1.16 -25.46
C SER A 465 15.40 -0.74 -24.73
N ASN A 466 15.30 0.09 -23.71
CA ASN A 466 16.37 0.31 -22.74
C ASN A 466 16.34 -0.72 -21.59
N VAL A 467 15.86 -1.94 -21.86
CA VAL A 467 15.74 -3.04 -20.88
C VAL A 467 16.65 -4.20 -21.31
#